data_50eeae0bf658627b4122ea82884aeac2
#
_entry.id   50eeae0bf658627b4122ea82884aeac2
#
_cell.length_a   1.000
_cell.length_b   1.000
_cell.length_c   1.000
_cell.angle_alpha   90.00
_cell.angle_beta   90.00
_cell.angle_gamma   90.00
#
_symmetry.space_group_name_H-M   'P 1'
#
loop_
_entity.id
_entity.type
_entity.pdbx_description
1 polymer ?
#
loop_
_entity_poly.entity_id
_entity_poly.type
_entity_poly.pdbx_seq_one_letter_code
_entity_poly.pdbx_strand_id
1 'polypeptide(L)'
;MEYRKQKIFFASNVKHLRERKKISQEALAMKLGVTRAKLAAIEAGNTKSPQPEDYLNFSEFFSVSIDTLLKIDLSKLDELKLRDLESGNDVYIKGGNLRVLAISVDKSNNEHVEYVPIKAKAGYAANHADPQYIASLPKYSLPNLPLGDTYRIFPITGDSMLPITDGSDVIGTYVEDWTDIKPDTPCIVILNAEQDFVFKMVTVNPDGTLLLRSLNALYKTYSVGAGDVLEIWKFHSYTSRDFPEGQTEMATVLTAIRNLESKIQIM
;
A
#
# COMPACT_ATOMS: atom_id res chain seq x y z
N MET A 1 0.91 27.01 -11.33
CA MET A 1 0.99 25.96 -10.30
C MET A 1 1.54 26.60 -9.04
N GLU A 2 0.71 26.75 -8.04
CA GLU A 2 1.14 27.25 -6.73
C GLU A 2 1.81 26.08 -5.98
N TYR A 3 3.11 26.17 -5.75
CA TYR A 3 3.84 25.21 -4.91
C TYR A 3 3.31 25.32 -3.48
N ARG A 4 2.53 24.36 -3.04
CA ARG A 4 2.11 24.23 -1.65
C ARG A 4 3.36 24.04 -0.79
N LYS A 5 3.67 25.00 0.10
CA LYS A 5 4.78 24.89 1.05
C LYS A 5 4.56 23.66 1.94
N GLN A 6 5.30 22.60 1.68
CA GLN A 6 5.24 21.38 2.50
C GLN A 6 5.77 21.71 3.92
N LYS A 7 5.08 21.24 4.93
CA LYS A 7 5.52 21.33 6.31
C LYS A 7 6.58 20.26 6.56
N ILE A 8 7.78 20.68 6.98
CA ILE A 8 8.92 19.79 7.26
C ILE A 8 9.01 19.59 8.77
N PHE A 9 9.06 18.32 9.20
CA PHE A 9 9.05 17.92 10.60
C PHE A 9 10.42 17.48 11.14
N PHE A 10 11.49 17.56 10.34
CA PHE A 10 12.81 17.03 10.67
C PHE A 10 13.31 17.46 12.05
N ALA A 11 13.32 18.76 12.33
CA ALA A 11 13.80 19.30 13.59
C ALA A 11 13.04 18.77 14.82
N SER A 12 11.69 18.80 14.74
CA SER A 12 10.83 18.29 15.81
C SER A 12 10.96 16.79 15.99
N ASN A 13 11.11 16.03 14.89
CA ASN A 13 11.23 14.58 14.92
C ASN A 13 12.57 14.13 15.51
N VAL A 14 13.68 14.76 15.13
CA VAL A 14 15.01 14.48 15.71
C VAL A 14 14.98 14.69 17.21
N LYS A 15 14.42 15.81 17.68
CA LYS A 15 14.28 16.11 19.10
C LYS A 15 13.40 15.07 19.80
N HIS A 16 12.24 14.75 19.24
CA HIS A 16 11.30 13.77 19.77
C HIS A 16 11.92 12.39 19.94
N LEU A 17 12.59 11.86 18.90
CA LEU A 17 13.23 10.56 18.93
C LEU A 17 14.40 10.51 19.91
N ARG A 18 15.21 11.59 20.02
CA ARG A 18 16.28 11.67 21.02
C ARG A 18 15.72 11.60 22.44
N GLU A 19 14.69 12.41 22.73
CA GLU A 19 14.05 12.46 24.06
C GLU A 19 13.42 11.11 24.41
N ARG A 20 12.79 10.47 23.45
CA ARG A 20 12.24 9.12 23.59
C ARG A 20 13.30 8.09 23.94
N LYS A 21 14.46 8.13 23.29
CA LYS A 21 15.63 7.26 23.62
C LYS A 21 16.32 7.69 24.94
N LYS A 22 15.85 8.76 25.61
CA LYS A 22 16.39 9.29 26.86
C LYS A 22 17.88 9.62 26.81
N ILE A 23 18.38 10.09 25.66
CA ILE A 23 19.77 10.48 25.46
C ILE A 23 19.92 12.01 25.45
N SER A 24 21.03 12.51 26.00
CA SER A 24 21.35 13.93 25.99
C SER A 24 21.76 14.40 24.59
N GLN A 25 21.64 15.70 24.31
CA GLN A 25 22.17 16.28 23.06
C GLN A 25 23.67 16.01 22.89
N GLU A 26 24.43 16.05 23.96
CA GLU A 26 25.86 15.79 23.93
C GLU A 26 26.16 14.34 23.54
N ALA A 27 25.44 13.38 24.15
CA ALA A 27 25.60 11.96 23.83
C ALA A 27 25.20 11.62 22.39
N LEU A 28 24.10 12.24 21.88
CA LEU A 28 23.69 12.04 20.50
C LEU A 28 24.69 12.68 19.53
N ALA A 29 25.16 13.90 19.82
CA ALA A 29 26.13 14.60 18.98
C ALA A 29 27.44 13.79 18.86
N MET A 30 27.93 13.21 19.96
CA MET A 30 29.11 12.35 19.95
C MET A 30 28.89 11.12 19.05
N LYS A 31 27.74 10.46 19.16
CA LYS A 31 27.44 9.27 18.34
C LYS A 31 27.33 9.56 16.85
N LEU A 32 26.86 10.75 16.50
CA LEU A 32 26.70 11.20 15.11
C LEU A 32 27.96 11.89 14.55
N GLY A 33 29.02 12.05 15.35
CA GLY A 33 30.23 12.76 14.91
C GLY A 33 30.03 14.26 14.63
N VAL A 34 29.03 14.89 15.27
CA VAL A 34 28.74 16.32 15.13
C VAL A 34 28.95 17.08 16.44
N THR A 35 29.04 18.42 16.38
CA THR A 35 29.09 19.23 17.61
C THR A 35 27.73 19.33 18.27
N ARG A 36 27.71 19.43 19.62
CA ARG A 36 26.46 19.68 20.36
C ARG A 36 25.76 20.94 19.88
N ALA A 37 26.51 21.98 19.52
CA ALA A 37 25.94 23.23 19.00
C ALA A 37 25.21 23.03 17.67
N LYS A 38 25.78 22.24 16.76
CA LYS A 38 25.14 21.88 15.48
C LYS A 38 23.84 21.09 15.72
N LEU A 39 23.86 20.10 16.63
CA LEU A 39 22.67 19.32 16.97
C LEU A 39 21.58 20.21 17.59
N ALA A 40 21.94 21.08 18.52
CA ALA A 40 20.99 22.02 19.15
C ALA A 40 20.35 22.96 18.11
N ALA A 41 21.13 23.44 17.13
CA ALA A 41 20.62 24.29 16.04
C ALA A 41 19.65 23.52 15.12
N ILE A 42 19.93 22.23 14.85
CA ILE A 42 19.03 21.35 14.07
C ILE A 42 17.71 21.13 14.83
N GLU A 43 17.76 20.73 16.09
CA GLU A 43 16.56 20.48 16.92
C GLU A 43 15.70 21.72 17.15
N ALA A 44 16.34 22.90 17.19
CA ALA A 44 15.64 24.17 17.29
C ALA A 44 15.04 24.66 15.96
N GLY A 45 15.30 23.97 14.84
CA GLY A 45 14.86 24.40 13.52
C GLY A 45 15.60 25.62 12.98
N ASN A 46 16.72 26.03 13.60
CA ASN A 46 17.53 27.17 13.18
C ASN A 46 18.38 26.84 11.93
N THR A 47 18.67 25.56 11.69
CA THR A 47 19.36 25.08 10.49
C THR A 47 18.35 24.90 9.37
N LYS A 48 18.28 25.88 8.46
CA LYS A 48 17.32 25.85 7.35
C LYS A 48 17.60 24.76 6.31
N SER A 49 18.86 24.35 6.18
CA SER A 49 19.32 23.35 5.20
C SER A 49 20.42 22.51 5.81
N PRO A 50 20.09 21.46 6.58
CA PRO A 50 21.06 20.45 7.00
C PRO A 50 21.79 19.86 5.80
N GLN A 51 23.02 19.39 5.98
CA GLN A 51 23.75 18.72 4.89
C GLN A 51 23.11 17.36 4.60
N PRO A 52 23.21 16.83 3.37
CA PRO A 52 22.69 15.51 3.02
C PRO A 52 23.13 14.40 3.99
N GLU A 53 24.39 14.46 4.43
CA GLU A 53 24.98 13.52 5.38
C GLU A 53 24.30 13.57 6.76
N ASP A 54 23.80 14.73 7.16
CA ASP A 54 23.07 14.86 8.42
C ASP A 54 21.78 14.03 8.38
N TYR A 55 21.04 14.08 7.26
CA TYR A 55 19.81 13.28 7.11
C TYR A 55 20.10 11.78 7.14
N LEU A 56 21.16 11.32 6.47
CA LEU A 56 21.58 9.94 6.47
C LEU A 56 21.96 9.48 7.88
N ASN A 57 22.81 10.23 8.59
CA ASN A 57 23.26 9.88 9.93
C ASN A 57 22.09 9.80 10.94
N PHE A 58 21.13 10.70 10.88
CA PHE A 58 19.94 10.63 11.72
C PHE A 58 19.03 9.45 11.36
N SER A 59 18.84 9.20 10.08
CA SER A 59 18.07 8.06 9.57
C SER A 59 18.64 6.73 10.05
N GLU A 60 19.93 6.52 9.90
CA GLU A 60 20.64 5.32 10.38
C GLU A 60 20.55 5.17 11.90
N PHE A 61 20.85 6.26 12.63
CA PHE A 61 20.90 6.20 14.10
C PHE A 61 19.53 5.88 14.71
N PHE A 62 18.48 6.44 14.16
CA PHE A 62 17.12 6.21 14.67
C PHE A 62 16.41 5.02 14.00
N SER A 63 16.98 4.44 12.96
CA SER A 63 16.37 3.40 12.12
C SER A 63 15.01 3.85 11.53
N VAL A 64 14.93 5.13 11.13
CA VAL A 64 13.72 5.75 10.55
C VAL A 64 14.11 6.37 9.23
N SER A 65 13.31 6.17 8.18
CA SER A 65 13.62 6.71 6.85
C SER A 65 13.69 8.24 6.83
N ILE A 66 14.50 8.78 5.92
CA ILE A 66 14.61 10.23 5.71
C ILE A 66 13.25 10.82 5.36
N ASP A 67 12.47 10.12 4.55
CA ASP A 67 11.14 10.57 4.14
C ASP A 67 10.21 10.71 5.35
N THR A 68 10.17 9.73 6.22
CA THR A 68 9.41 9.76 7.47
C THR A 68 9.88 10.87 8.40
N LEU A 69 11.21 11.05 8.55
CA LEU A 69 11.77 12.15 9.34
C LEU A 69 11.36 13.53 8.82
N LEU A 70 11.18 13.68 7.51
CA LEU A 70 10.83 14.96 6.89
C LEU A 70 9.33 15.23 6.86
N LYS A 71 8.50 14.23 6.52
CA LYS A 71 7.10 14.43 6.14
C LYS A 71 6.10 14.10 7.23
N ILE A 72 6.45 13.23 8.20
CA ILE A 72 5.53 12.74 9.21
C ILE A 72 5.80 13.40 10.56
N ASP A 73 4.75 13.84 11.26
CA ASP A 73 4.85 14.35 12.62
C ASP A 73 4.86 13.18 13.61
N LEU A 74 6.06 12.68 13.93
CA LEU A 74 6.25 11.52 14.80
C LEU A 74 5.69 11.73 16.22
N SER A 75 5.54 12.97 16.68
CA SER A 75 4.96 13.27 18.00
C SER A 75 3.48 12.92 18.11
N LYS A 76 2.81 12.71 16.97
CA LYS A 76 1.38 12.35 16.90
C LYS A 76 1.15 10.86 16.79
N LEU A 77 2.22 10.07 16.68
CA LEU A 77 2.11 8.63 16.56
C LEU A 77 1.98 8.00 17.95
N ASP A 78 1.21 6.90 18.00
CA ASP A 78 1.16 6.08 19.20
C ASP A 78 2.45 5.26 19.39
N GLU A 79 2.62 4.71 20.60
CA GLU A 79 3.81 3.96 20.99
C GLU A 79 4.07 2.72 20.12
N LEU A 80 3.01 2.03 19.69
CA LEU A 80 3.15 0.82 18.86
C LEU A 80 3.70 1.19 17.48
N LYS A 81 3.16 2.23 16.87
CA LYS A 81 3.61 2.73 15.56
C LYS A 81 5.04 3.23 15.58
N LEU A 82 5.45 3.90 16.67
CA LEU A 82 6.84 4.35 16.82
C LEU A 82 7.80 3.16 16.94
N ARG A 83 7.41 2.09 17.64
CA ARG A 83 8.22 0.86 17.72
C ARG A 83 8.33 0.15 16.39
N ASP A 84 7.25 0.07 15.63
CA ASP A 84 7.24 -0.52 14.29
C ASP A 84 8.20 0.26 13.37
N LEU A 85 8.17 1.58 13.39
CA LEU A 85 9.13 2.42 12.66
C LEU A 85 10.59 2.17 13.10
N GLU A 86 10.85 2.10 14.41
CA GLU A 86 12.20 1.87 14.95
C GLU A 86 12.72 0.45 14.68
N SER A 87 11.84 -0.52 14.44
CA SER A 87 12.20 -1.89 14.04
C SER A 87 12.49 -2.04 12.54
N GLY A 88 12.47 -0.93 11.79
CA GLY A 88 12.73 -0.91 10.35
C GLY A 88 11.50 -1.18 9.49
N ASN A 89 10.32 -1.33 10.11
CA ASN A 89 9.03 -1.41 9.41
C ASN A 89 8.55 0.01 9.07
N ASP A 90 9.33 0.72 8.24
CA ASP A 90 9.02 2.09 7.81
C ASP A 90 7.91 2.12 6.74
N VAL A 91 7.04 1.14 6.79
CA VAL A 91 5.84 1.03 5.95
C VAL A 91 4.76 1.93 6.55
N TYR A 92 5.01 3.21 6.52
CA TYR A 92 4.02 4.12 7.00
C TYR A 92 3.04 4.43 5.88
N ILE A 93 1.75 4.25 6.16
CA ILE A 93 0.50 4.72 5.50
C ILE A 93 0.63 5.45 4.12
N LYS A 94 1.81 5.84 3.70
CA LYS A 94 2.13 6.50 2.42
C LYS A 94 2.76 5.57 1.38
N GLY A 95 2.70 4.26 1.56
CA GLY A 95 3.28 3.34 0.57
C GLY A 95 4.78 3.60 0.33
N GLY A 96 5.53 3.88 1.42
CA GLY A 96 6.94 4.33 1.36
C GLY A 96 7.96 3.30 0.90
N ASN A 97 7.54 2.20 0.30
CA ASN A 97 8.44 1.26 -0.34
C ASN A 97 8.90 1.83 -1.69
N LEU A 98 10.20 1.77 -1.93
CA LEU A 98 10.81 2.14 -3.20
C LEU A 98 10.11 1.38 -4.33
N ARG A 99 9.30 2.08 -5.11
CA ARG A 99 8.62 1.50 -6.26
C ARG A 99 9.59 1.40 -7.41
N VAL A 100 9.77 0.21 -7.88
CA VAL A 100 10.48 -0.03 -9.11
C VAL A 100 9.54 0.15 -10.29
N LEU A 101 9.71 1.24 -11.01
CA LEU A 101 9.09 1.48 -12.30
C LEU A 101 9.97 0.87 -13.38
N ALA A 102 9.68 -0.35 -13.81
CA ALA A 102 10.17 -0.85 -15.07
C ALA A 102 9.27 -0.30 -16.19
N ILE A 103 9.55 0.91 -16.67
CA ILE A 103 8.80 1.48 -17.79
C ILE A 103 9.32 0.81 -19.07
N SER A 104 8.49 0.03 -19.70
CA SER A 104 8.69 -0.42 -21.08
C SER A 104 7.49 0.03 -21.91
N VAL A 105 7.74 0.55 -23.09
CA VAL A 105 6.72 1.06 -24.00
C VAL A 105 6.67 0.22 -25.26
N ASP A 106 5.50 0.11 -25.87
CA ASP A 106 5.33 -0.46 -27.19
C ASP A 106 5.79 0.54 -28.30
N LYS A 107 5.70 0.11 -29.57
CA LYS A 107 6.06 0.96 -30.72
C LYS A 107 5.18 2.23 -30.85
N SER A 108 4.05 2.27 -30.18
CA SER A 108 3.09 3.37 -30.15
C SER A 108 3.22 4.24 -28.88
N ASN A 109 4.28 4.00 -28.10
CA ASN A 109 4.57 4.71 -26.84
C ASN A 109 3.53 4.46 -25.73
N ASN A 110 2.76 3.36 -25.81
CA ASN A 110 1.91 2.93 -24.71
C ASN A 110 2.75 2.13 -23.71
N GLU A 111 2.53 2.37 -22.43
CA GLU A 111 3.19 1.63 -21.36
C GLU A 111 2.72 0.17 -21.35
N HIS A 112 3.68 -0.75 -21.18
CA HIS A 112 3.38 -2.14 -20.94
C HIS A 112 2.98 -2.32 -19.47
N VAL A 113 2.03 -3.22 -19.23
CA VAL A 113 1.58 -3.61 -17.91
C VAL A 113 2.18 -4.97 -17.56
N GLU A 114 2.89 -5.07 -16.44
CA GLU A 114 3.47 -6.31 -15.98
C GLU A 114 2.37 -7.25 -15.46
N TYR A 115 2.50 -8.51 -15.79
CA TYR A 115 1.64 -9.59 -15.30
C TYR A 115 2.38 -10.39 -14.24
N VAL A 116 1.76 -10.58 -13.08
CA VAL A 116 2.32 -11.37 -11.97
C VAL A 116 1.76 -12.80 -12.04
N PRO A 117 2.48 -13.79 -12.61
CA PRO A 117 1.96 -15.13 -12.72
C PRO A 117 1.61 -15.74 -11.35
N ILE A 118 0.57 -16.58 -11.28
CA ILE A 118 0.16 -17.27 -10.03
C ILE A 118 1.35 -18.00 -9.39
N LYS A 119 2.16 -18.68 -10.21
CA LYS A 119 3.37 -19.39 -9.73
C LYS A 119 4.46 -18.46 -9.18
N ALA A 120 4.36 -17.17 -9.45
CA ALA A 120 5.33 -16.18 -9.02
C ALA A 120 4.85 -15.36 -7.79
N LYS A 121 3.72 -15.67 -7.19
CA LYS A 121 3.16 -14.90 -6.06
C LYS A 121 4.15 -14.71 -4.91
N ALA A 122 4.72 -15.79 -4.37
CA ALA A 122 5.72 -15.72 -3.31
C ALA A 122 7.00 -14.99 -3.77
N GLY A 123 7.45 -15.24 -5.00
CA GLY A 123 8.59 -14.56 -5.60
C GLY A 123 8.34 -13.06 -5.79
N TYR A 124 7.12 -12.69 -6.14
CA TYR A 124 6.73 -11.29 -6.29
C TYR A 124 6.75 -10.56 -4.93
N ALA A 125 6.13 -11.11 -3.90
CA ALA A 125 6.16 -10.50 -2.57
C ALA A 125 7.60 -10.31 -2.05
N ALA A 126 8.48 -11.29 -2.29
CA ALA A 126 9.88 -11.21 -1.88
C ALA A 126 10.72 -10.21 -2.71
N ASN A 127 10.39 -9.98 -3.99
CA ASN A 127 11.20 -9.20 -4.93
C ASN A 127 10.43 -8.03 -5.59
N HIS A 128 9.31 -7.60 -4.99
CA HIS A 128 8.45 -6.53 -5.53
C HIS A 128 9.21 -5.20 -5.74
N ALA A 129 10.28 -4.97 -4.99
CA ALA A 129 11.16 -3.80 -5.09
C ALA A 129 12.41 -4.02 -5.95
N ASP A 130 12.64 -5.22 -6.50
CA ASP A 130 13.80 -5.49 -7.37
C ASP A 130 13.49 -5.12 -8.83
N PRO A 131 14.23 -4.12 -9.39
CA PRO A 131 14.06 -3.70 -10.80
C PRO A 131 14.23 -4.82 -11.81
N GLN A 132 15.21 -5.71 -11.58
CA GLN A 132 15.52 -6.79 -12.51
C GLN A 132 14.42 -7.85 -12.51
N TYR A 133 13.89 -8.16 -11.33
CA TYR A 133 12.76 -9.07 -11.19
C TYR A 133 11.51 -8.53 -11.88
N ILE A 134 11.13 -7.28 -11.62
CA ILE A 134 9.96 -6.64 -12.24
C ILE A 134 10.13 -6.56 -13.76
N ALA A 135 11.33 -6.22 -14.26
CA ALA A 135 11.61 -6.20 -15.69
C ALA A 135 11.49 -7.57 -16.36
N SER A 136 11.67 -8.67 -15.61
CA SER A 136 11.57 -10.05 -16.10
C SER A 136 10.12 -10.56 -16.18
N LEU A 137 9.15 -9.89 -15.56
CA LEU A 137 7.75 -10.29 -15.61
C LEU A 137 7.20 -10.20 -17.03
N PRO A 138 6.27 -11.10 -17.41
CA PRO A 138 5.54 -10.99 -18.67
C PRO A 138 4.85 -9.63 -18.78
N LYS A 139 4.82 -9.07 -19.98
CA LYS A 139 4.28 -7.75 -20.25
C LYS A 139 3.18 -7.80 -21.28
N TYR A 140 2.14 -7.00 -21.04
CA TYR A 140 1.00 -6.89 -21.94
C TYR A 140 0.72 -5.42 -22.24
N SER A 141 0.32 -5.12 -23.48
CA SER A 141 -0.28 -3.84 -23.82
C SER A 141 -1.78 -3.92 -23.60
N LEU A 142 -2.32 -3.02 -22.79
CA LEU A 142 -3.75 -2.89 -22.55
C LEU A 142 -4.25 -1.59 -23.20
N PRO A 143 -5.35 -1.63 -23.98
CA PRO A 143 -5.92 -0.43 -24.56
C PRO A 143 -6.61 0.41 -23.47
N ASN A 144 -6.64 1.74 -23.70
CA ASN A 144 -7.43 2.69 -22.92
C ASN A 144 -7.09 2.81 -21.43
N LEU A 145 -5.86 2.51 -21.02
CA LEU A 145 -5.40 2.84 -19.69
C LEU A 145 -5.09 4.35 -19.61
N PRO A 146 -5.57 5.06 -18.56
CA PRO A 146 -5.18 6.45 -18.31
C PRO A 146 -3.67 6.61 -18.18
N LEU A 147 -3.12 7.68 -18.74
CA LEU A 147 -1.70 8.01 -18.64
C LEU A 147 -1.39 8.60 -17.25
N GLY A 148 -0.21 8.30 -16.73
CA GLY A 148 0.30 8.89 -15.50
C GLY A 148 0.13 8.02 -14.26
N ASP A 149 -0.66 6.96 -14.33
CA ASP A 149 -0.77 5.95 -13.27
C ASP A 149 0.07 4.71 -13.63
N THR A 150 0.45 3.95 -12.63
CA THR A 150 1.11 2.66 -12.86
C THR A 150 0.14 1.52 -12.65
N TYR A 151 0.12 0.60 -13.59
CA TYR A 151 -0.78 -0.55 -13.61
C TYR A 151 -0.02 -1.86 -13.50
N ARG A 152 -0.67 -2.87 -12.92
CA ARG A 152 -0.18 -4.24 -12.88
C ARG A 152 -1.33 -5.23 -12.92
N ILE A 153 -1.10 -6.40 -13.52
CA ILE A 153 -2.11 -7.44 -13.68
C ILE A 153 -1.84 -8.55 -12.66
N PHE A 154 -2.89 -8.91 -11.93
CA PHE A 154 -2.85 -9.95 -10.90
C PHE A 154 -3.93 -11.00 -11.19
N PRO A 155 -3.57 -12.22 -11.53
CA PRO A 155 -4.53 -13.31 -11.63
C PRO A 155 -5.04 -13.66 -10.23
N ILE A 156 -6.35 -13.69 -10.06
CA ILE A 156 -6.98 -14.06 -8.79
C ILE A 156 -7.35 -15.54 -8.79
N THR A 157 -7.42 -16.10 -7.58
CA THR A 157 -7.82 -17.49 -7.34
C THR A 157 -8.88 -17.54 -6.26
N GLY A 158 -9.80 -18.52 -6.38
CA GLY A 158 -10.87 -18.74 -5.43
C GLY A 158 -12.11 -17.86 -5.69
N ASP A 159 -13.07 -17.97 -4.80
CA ASP A 159 -14.43 -17.43 -4.93
C ASP A 159 -14.74 -16.33 -3.91
N SER A 160 -13.72 -15.83 -3.22
CA SER A 160 -13.89 -14.85 -2.12
C SER A 160 -14.43 -13.50 -2.59
N MET A 161 -14.29 -13.18 -3.88
CA MET A 161 -14.68 -11.90 -4.48
C MET A 161 -15.73 -12.04 -5.59
N LEU A 162 -16.57 -13.08 -5.51
CA LEU A 162 -17.71 -13.20 -6.42
C LEU A 162 -18.53 -11.90 -6.45
N PRO A 163 -18.97 -11.43 -7.64
CA PRO A 163 -19.10 -12.17 -8.91
C PRO A 163 -17.81 -12.21 -9.78
N ILE A 164 -16.68 -11.72 -9.32
CA ILE A 164 -15.42 -11.87 -10.04
C ILE A 164 -14.92 -13.30 -9.79
N THR A 165 -14.87 -14.09 -10.85
CA THR A 165 -14.65 -15.55 -10.80
C THR A 165 -13.18 -15.92 -10.65
N ASP A 166 -12.93 -17.14 -10.19
CA ASP A 166 -11.62 -17.78 -10.18
C ASP A 166 -10.97 -17.72 -11.57
N GLY A 167 -9.66 -17.51 -11.63
CA GLY A 167 -8.92 -17.39 -12.89
C GLY A 167 -9.11 -16.08 -13.64
N SER A 168 -9.85 -15.11 -13.09
CA SER A 168 -9.90 -13.74 -13.63
C SER A 168 -8.59 -13.02 -13.42
N ASP A 169 -8.24 -12.13 -14.35
CA ASP A 169 -7.10 -11.25 -14.28
C ASP A 169 -7.56 -9.84 -13.84
N VAL A 170 -7.14 -9.38 -12.66
CA VAL A 170 -7.46 -8.05 -12.14
C VAL A 170 -6.34 -7.08 -12.48
N ILE A 171 -6.70 -5.96 -13.08
CA ILE A 171 -5.81 -4.83 -13.34
C ILE A 171 -5.94 -3.87 -12.15
N GLY A 172 -4.82 -3.65 -11.46
CA GLY A 172 -4.71 -2.72 -10.35
C GLY A 172 -3.92 -1.48 -10.70
N THR A 173 -4.34 -0.34 -10.15
CA THR A 173 -3.59 0.92 -10.14
C THR A 173 -2.83 1.03 -8.83
N TYR A 174 -1.55 1.33 -8.88
CA TYR A 174 -0.72 1.48 -7.68
C TYR A 174 -1.22 2.62 -6.79
N VAL A 175 -1.25 2.40 -5.49
CA VAL A 175 -1.64 3.42 -4.50
C VAL A 175 -0.40 3.90 -3.75
N GLU A 176 -0.01 5.15 -3.97
CA GLU A 176 1.15 5.76 -3.29
C GLU A 176 0.81 6.18 -1.86
N ASP A 177 -0.35 6.78 -1.64
CA ASP A 177 -0.82 7.19 -0.31
C ASP A 177 -2.06 6.39 0.08
N TRP A 178 -1.89 5.46 1.01
CA TRP A 178 -2.97 4.59 1.45
C TRP A 178 -4.08 5.33 2.20
N THR A 179 -3.81 6.55 2.69
CA THR A 179 -4.82 7.40 3.32
C THR A 179 -5.87 7.90 2.33
N ASP A 180 -5.58 7.86 1.02
CA ASP A 180 -6.52 8.22 -0.05
C ASP A 180 -7.52 7.09 -0.37
N ILE A 181 -7.30 5.89 0.20
CA ILE A 181 -8.21 4.75 0.00
C ILE A 181 -9.49 4.99 0.79
N LYS A 182 -10.59 5.13 0.07
CA LYS A 182 -11.91 5.23 0.69
C LYS A 182 -12.29 3.89 1.35
N PRO A 183 -13.08 3.92 2.44
CA PRO A 183 -13.57 2.68 3.02
C PRO A 183 -14.24 1.76 1.98
N ASP A 184 -14.05 0.45 2.15
CA ASP A 184 -14.60 -0.57 1.25
C ASP A 184 -14.18 -0.40 -0.23
N THR A 185 -12.94 0.00 -0.49
CA THR A 185 -12.39 0.06 -1.85
C THR A 185 -11.83 -1.31 -2.24
N PRO A 186 -12.19 -1.87 -3.42
CA PRO A 186 -11.61 -3.12 -3.87
C PRO A 186 -10.13 -2.94 -4.25
N CYS A 187 -9.25 -3.73 -3.63
CA CYS A 187 -7.80 -3.65 -3.84
C CYS A 187 -7.16 -5.03 -3.86
N ILE A 188 -6.09 -5.16 -4.64
CA ILE A 188 -5.07 -6.19 -4.44
C ILE A 188 -4.13 -5.71 -3.34
N VAL A 189 -3.89 -6.53 -2.34
CA VAL A 189 -2.99 -6.25 -1.22
C VAL A 189 -1.88 -7.30 -1.23
N ILE A 190 -0.63 -6.82 -1.31
CA ILE A 190 0.55 -7.68 -1.26
C ILE A 190 0.98 -7.81 0.19
N LEU A 191 1.00 -9.04 0.71
CA LEU A 191 1.29 -9.34 2.11
C LEU A 191 2.70 -9.93 2.26
N ASN A 192 3.43 -9.44 3.27
CA ASN A 192 4.79 -9.90 3.56
C ASN A 192 4.76 -11.28 4.25
N ALA A 193 3.92 -11.45 5.27
CA ALA A 193 3.92 -12.64 6.12
C ALA A 193 3.51 -13.93 5.39
N GLU A 194 2.55 -13.82 4.46
CA GLU A 194 2.03 -14.96 3.69
C GLU A 194 2.76 -15.15 2.36
N GLN A 195 3.65 -14.21 1.98
CA GLN A 195 4.31 -14.14 0.68
C GLN A 195 3.31 -14.34 -0.48
N ASP A 196 2.16 -13.73 -0.37
CA ASP A 196 1.04 -13.83 -1.30
C ASP A 196 0.42 -12.45 -1.56
N PHE A 197 -0.48 -12.40 -2.51
CA PHE A 197 -1.38 -11.27 -2.68
C PHE A 197 -2.84 -11.71 -2.62
N VAL A 198 -3.68 -10.85 -2.05
CA VAL A 198 -5.12 -11.11 -1.89
C VAL A 198 -5.92 -10.00 -2.55
N PHE A 199 -7.06 -10.35 -3.11
CA PHE A 199 -8.03 -9.37 -3.62
C PHE A 199 -9.16 -9.24 -2.59
N LYS A 200 -9.36 -8.03 -2.05
CA LYS A 200 -10.32 -7.76 -0.98
C LYS A 200 -10.89 -6.34 -1.07
N MET A 201 -12.00 -6.14 -0.40
CA MET A 201 -12.50 -4.82 -0.05
C MET A 201 -11.68 -4.30 1.13
N VAL A 202 -11.00 -3.18 0.94
CA VAL A 202 -10.02 -2.64 1.89
C VAL A 202 -10.57 -1.39 2.56
N THR A 203 -10.43 -1.33 3.88
CA THR A 203 -10.64 -0.11 4.67
C THR A 203 -9.38 0.14 5.49
N VAL A 204 -8.78 1.30 5.32
CA VAL A 204 -7.61 1.73 6.11
C VAL A 204 -8.12 2.42 7.37
N ASN A 205 -7.77 1.89 8.53
CA ASN A 205 -8.17 2.43 9.81
C ASN A 205 -7.16 3.48 10.32
N PRO A 206 -7.60 4.46 11.12
CA PRO A 206 -6.72 5.47 11.70
C PRO A 206 -5.63 4.92 12.62
N ASP A 207 -5.83 3.71 13.16
CA ASP A 207 -4.86 3.01 14.02
C ASP A 207 -3.72 2.33 13.24
N GLY A 208 -3.72 2.42 11.89
CA GLY A 208 -2.72 1.82 11.02
C GLY A 208 -2.99 0.35 10.72
N THR A 209 -4.17 -0.17 11.01
CA THR A 209 -4.61 -1.48 10.54
C THR A 209 -5.41 -1.36 9.24
N LEU A 210 -5.37 -2.42 8.44
CA LEU A 210 -6.20 -2.56 7.24
C LEU A 210 -7.22 -3.66 7.49
N LEU A 211 -8.49 -3.32 7.37
CA LEU A 211 -9.59 -4.28 7.40
C LEU A 211 -9.77 -4.86 6.00
N LEU A 212 -9.66 -6.18 5.89
CA LEU A 212 -9.78 -6.93 4.64
C LEU A 212 -11.07 -7.74 4.64
N ARG A 213 -12.02 -7.35 3.79
CA ARG A 213 -13.35 -7.96 3.69
C ARG A 213 -13.52 -8.61 2.32
N SER A 214 -14.07 -9.81 2.29
CA SER A 214 -14.49 -10.48 1.04
C SER A 214 -15.88 -10.01 0.62
N LEU A 215 -16.17 -10.02 -0.68
CA LEU A 215 -17.54 -9.83 -1.18
C LEU A 215 -18.40 -11.06 -0.87
N ASN A 216 -17.83 -12.27 -0.95
CA ASN A 216 -18.51 -13.49 -0.55
C ASN A 216 -18.59 -13.57 0.99
N ALA A 217 -19.79 -13.50 1.52
CA ALA A 217 -20.08 -13.48 2.97
C ALA A 217 -19.67 -14.76 3.72
N LEU A 218 -19.34 -15.85 3.02
CA LEU A 218 -18.83 -17.08 3.64
C LEU A 218 -17.42 -16.90 4.21
N TYR A 219 -16.69 -15.88 3.75
CA TYR A 219 -15.35 -15.57 4.22
C TYR A 219 -15.38 -14.54 5.34
N LYS A 220 -14.71 -14.85 6.45
CA LYS A 220 -14.59 -13.93 7.57
C LYS A 220 -13.72 -12.72 7.19
N THR A 221 -14.16 -11.55 7.65
CA THR A 221 -13.36 -10.33 7.62
C THR A 221 -12.22 -10.44 8.64
N TYR A 222 -11.03 -9.96 8.28
CA TYR A 222 -9.86 -9.94 9.17
C TYR A 222 -9.07 -8.65 9.00
N SER A 223 -8.20 -8.35 9.96
CA SER A 223 -7.34 -7.17 9.92
C SER A 223 -5.88 -7.58 9.82
N VAL A 224 -5.11 -6.76 9.12
CA VAL A 224 -3.64 -6.87 9.02
C VAL A 224 -3.02 -5.54 9.45
N GLY A 225 -1.83 -5.59 10.04
CA GLY A 225 -1.06 -4.39 10.32
C GLY A 225 -0.50 -3.75 9.03
N ALA A 226 -0.39 -2.43 8.99
CA ALA A 226 0.24 -1.77 7.84
C ALA A 226 1.69 -2.25 7.61
N GLY A 227 2.40 -2.67 8.67
CA GLY A 227 3.74 -3.25 8.57
C GLY A 227 3.81 -4.61 7.84
N ASP A 228 2.68 -5.32 7.75
CA ASP A 228 2.59 -6.60 7.03
C ASP A 228 2.20 -6.42 5.56
N VAL A 229 1.92 -5.19 5.13
CA VAL A 229 1.52 -4.87 3.76
C VAL A 229 2.68 -4.25 3.01
N LEU A 230 3.02 -4.81 1.86
CA LEU A 230 4.10 -4.35 0.99
C LEU A 230 3.61 -3.34 -0.05
N GLU A 231 2.50 -3.65 -0.72
CA GLU A 231 1.91 -2.81 -1.76
C GLU A 231 0.39 -2.91 -1.74
N ILE A 232 -0.28 -1.84 -2.15
CA ILE A 232 -1.72 -1.84 -2.42
C ILE A 232 -1.96 -1.36 -3.85
N TRP A 233 -2.79 -2.12 -4.57
CA TRP A 233 -3.19 -1.85 -5.94
C TRP A 233 -4.71 -1.71 -5.98
N LYS A 234 -5.20 -0.50 -6.17
CA LYS A 234 -6.63 -0.23 -6.29
C LYS A 234 -7.17 -0.85 -7.57
N PHE A 235 -8.29 -1.53 -7.48
CA PHE A 235 -8.99 -2.11 -8.63
C PHE A 235 -9.27 -1.04 -9.70
N HIS A 236 -8.85 -1.32 -10.92
CA HIS A 236 -9.18 -0.53 -12.11
C HIS A 236 -10.22 -1.26 -12.96
N SER A 237 -9.90 -2.47 -13.37
CA SER A 237 -10.75 -3.31 -14.21
C SER A 237 -10.36 -4.79 -14.05
N TYR A 238 -11.12 -5.68 -14.68
CA TYR A 238 -10.75 -7.10 -14.75
C TYR A 238 -11.13 -7.68 -16.09
N THR A 239 -10.48 -8.80 -16.44
CA THR A 239 -10.85 -9.66 -17.54
C THR A 239 -11.16 -11.04 -17.02
N SER A 240 -12.25 -11.65 -17.48
CA SER A 240 -12.62 -13.03 -17.16
C SER A 240 -12.65 -13.86 -18.41
N ARG A 241 -12.28 -15.13 -18.27
CA ARG A 241 -12.43 -16.14 -19.31
C ARG A 241 -13.78 -16.84 -19.22
N ASP A 242 -14.44 -16.69 -18.07
CA ASP A 242 -15.76 -17.23 -17.88
C ASP A 242 -16.80 -16.30 -18.51
N PHE A 243 -17.65 -16.89 -19.33
CA PHE A 243 -18.84 -16.19 -19.80
C PHE A 243 -19.80 -16.05 -18.62
N PRO A 244 -20.26 -14.83 -18.27
CA PRO A 244 -21.19 -14.67 -17.15
C PRO A 244 -22.45 -15.48 -17.45
N GLU A 245 -22.71 -16.49 -16.63
CA GLU A 245 -23.99 -17.17 -16.66
C GLU A 245 -25.05 -16.14 -16.35
N GLY A 246 -26.04 -16.00 -17.25
CA GLY A 246 -27.16 -15.07 -17.03
C GLY A 246 -27.77 -15.38 -15.66
N GLN A 247 -28.33 -14.37 -14.97
CA GLN A 247 -28.90 -14.47 -13.61
C GLN A 247 -30.09 -15.44 -13.52
N THR A 248 -29.97 -16.61 -14.14
CA THR A 248 -31.04 -17.60 -14.29
C THR A 248 -31.48 -18.14 -12.95
N GLU A 249 -30.55 -18.32 -11.99
CA GLU A 249 -30.91 -18.84 -10.66
C GLU A 249 -31.68 -17.81 -9.84
N MET A 250 -31.21 -16.57 -9.78
CA MET A 250 -31.88 -15.51 -9.01
C MET A 250 -33.23 -15.13 -9.64
N ALA A 251 -33.33 -15.05 -10.97
CA ALA A 251 -34.57 -14.82 -11.68
C ALA A 251 -35.55 -15.98 -11.50
N THR A 252 -35.06 -17.21 -11.47
CA THR A 252 -35.86 -18.41 -11.21
C THR A 252 -36.38 -18.43 -9.77
N VAL A 253 -35.53 -18.11 -8.80
CA VAL A 253 -35.91 -17.99 -7.37
C VAL A 253 -36.93 -16.87 -7.18
N LEU A 254 -36.71 -15.69 -7.76
CA LEU A 254 -37.67 -14.58 -7.68
C LEU A 254 -39.01 -14.92 -8.34
N THR A 255 -39.00 -15.64 -9.46
CA THR A 255 -40.23 -16.12 -10.12
C THR A 255 -40.95 -17.15 -9.25
N ALA A 256 -40.22 -18.07 -8.63
CA ALA A 256 -40.79 -19.03 -7.70
C ALA A 256 -41.39 -18.36 -6.46
N ILE A 257 -40.74 -17.36 -5.89
CA ILE A 257 -41.25 -16.57 -4.78
C ILE A 257 -42.53 -15.82 -5.17
N ARG A 258 -42.55 -15.12 -6.32
CA ARG A 258 -43.74 -14.42 -6.82
C ARG A 258 -44.92 -15.36 -7.06
N ASN A 259 -44.63 -16.56 -7.57
CA ASN A 259 -45.67 -17.58 -7.77
C ASN A 259 -46.21 -18.13 -6.44
N LEU A 260 -45.38 -18.20 -5.38
CA LEU A 260 -45.84 -18.58 -4.03
C LEU A 260 -46.67 -17.46 -3.41
N GLU A 261 -46.23 -16.21 -3.51
CA GLU A 261 -47.01 -15.04 -3.01
C GLU A 261 -48.37 -14.94 -3.66
N SER A 262 -48.45 -15.15 -4.99
CA SER A 262 -49.74 -15.12 -5.71
C SER A 262 -50.70 -16.24 -5.29
N LYS A 263 -50.17 -17.43 -4.87
CA LYS A 263 -50.99 -18.52 -4.37
C LYS A 263 -51.51 -18.28 -2.95
N ILE A 264 -50.74 -17.57 -2.13
CA ILE A 264 -51.13 -17.22 -0.75
C ILE A 264 -52.21 -16.15 -0.72
N GLN A 265 -52.20 -15.21 -1.70
CA GLN A 265 -53.21 -14.14 -1.82
C GLN A 265 -54.60 -14.65 -2.34
N ILE A 266 -54.67 -15.87 -2.83
CA ILE A 266 -55.91 -16.48 -3.36
C ILE A 266 -56.57 -17.43 -2.33
N MET A 267 -55.91 -17.70 -1.22
CA MET A 267 -56.48 -18.44 -0.08
C MET A 267 -56.98 -17.49 1.00
#